data_d658ccfc9e64dc15b1e648e4f9b02583
#
_entry.id   d658ccfc9e64dc15b1e648e4f9b02583
#
_cell.length_a   1.000
_cell.length_b   1.000
_cell.length_c   1.000
_cell.angle_alpha   90.00
_cell.angle_beta   90.00
_cell.angle_gamma   90.00
#
_symmetry.space_group_name_H-M   'P 1'
#
loop_
_entity.id
_entity.type
_entity.pdbx_description
1 polymer ?
#
loop_
_entity_poly.entity_id
_entity_poly.type
_entity_poly.pdbx_seq_one_letter_code
_entity_poly.pdbx_strand_id
1 'polypeptide(L)'
;MYEDMTPERIQKQIRERTDADFLTGEGSYFELHTKPVAYVLSEFYHKLDSQIPISFVDETSGIYIDKRANEFGITRKPGYKATVTLTLTGAQGCFVPASTRFTTGDGL
;
A
#
# COMPACT_ATOMS: atom_id res chain seq x y z
N MET A 1 -9.73 -2.38 -12.78
CA MET A 1 -9.54 -2.13 -14.22
C MET A 1 -8.87 -3.32 -14.93
N TYR A 2 -7.89 -3.95 -14.30
CA TYR A 2 -7.18 -5.13 -14.83
C TYR A 2 -7.40 -6.38 -13.99
N GLU A 3 -8.45 -6.43 -13.19
CA GLU A 3 -8.79 -7.55 -12.29
C GLU A 3 -8.93 -8.88 -13.02
N ASP A 4 -9.38 -8.83 -14.27
CA ASP A 4 -9.56 -10.02 -15.12
C ASP A 4 -8.28 -10.52 -15.78
N MET A 5 -7.13 -9.86 -15.60
CA MET A 5 -5.87 -10.23 -16.25
C MET A 5 -5.16 -11.35 -15.48
N THR A 6 -5.83 -12.49 -15.40
CA THR A 6 -5.28 -13.70 -14.80
C THR A 6 -4.21 -14.35 -15.68
N PRO A 7 -3.30 -15.16 -15.11
CA PRO A 7 -2.28 -15.87 -15.88
C PRO A 7 -2.88 -16.71 -17.03
N GLU A 8 -4.00 -17.38 -16.78
CA GLU A 8 -4.70 -18.23 -17.76
C GLU A 8 -5.22 -17.39 -18.94
N ARG A 9 -5.81 -16.21 -18.64
CA ARG A 9 -6.29 -15.30 -19.68
C ARG A 9 -5.15 -14.75 -20.53
N ILE A 10 -4.06 -14.36 -19.90
CA ILE A 10 -2.87 -13.87 -20.61
C ILE A 10 -2.29 -14.98 -21.49
N GLN A 11 -2.16 -16.19 -20.96
CA GLN A 11 -1.67 -17.33 -21.72
C GLN A 11 -2.56 -17.66 -22.92
N LYS A 12 -3.90 -17.57 -22.73
CA LYS A 12 -4.86 -17.72 -23.83
C LYS A 12 -4.64 -16.67 -24.92
N GLN A 13 -4.46 -15.40 -24.55
CA GLN A 13 -4.17 -14.33 -25.51
C GLN A 13 -2.87 -14.55 -26.27
N ILE A 14 -1.82 -15.04 -25.60
CA ILE A 14 -0.56 -15.38 -26.25
C ILE A 14 -0.77 -16.50 -27.27
N ARG A 15 -1.53 -17.53 -26.89
CA ARG A 15 -1.85 -18.66 -27.77
C ARG A 15 -2.64 -18.24 -29.01
N GLU A 16 -3.64 -17.37 -28.84
CA GLU A 16 -4.46 -16.83 -29.94
C GLU A 16 -3.66 -15.99 -30.94
N ARG A 17 -2.53 -15.43 -30.51
CA ARG A 17 -1.61 -14.61 -31.39
C ARG A 17 -0.46 -15.40 -31.95
N THR A 18 -0.35 -16.69 -31.63
CA THR A 18 0.70 -17.59 -32.11
C THR A 18 0.19 -18.31 -33.34
N ASP A 19 1.09 -18.51 -34.33
CA ASP A 19 0.75 -19.22 -35.57
C ASP A 19 0.21 -20.62 -35.30
N ALA A 20 -0.77 -21.04 -36.09
CA ALA A 20 -1.48 -22.31 -35.96
C ALA A 20 -0.55 -23.53 -36.10
N ASP A 21 0.61 -23.36 -36.79
CA ASP A 21 1.61 -24.44 -36.98
C ASP A 21 2.44 -24.70 -35.73
N PHE A 22 2.37 -23.86 -34.73
CA PHE A 22 3.05 -24.07 -33.45
C PHE A 22 2.24 -25.00 -32.52
N LEU A 23 2.93 -25.96 -31.94
CA LEU A 23 2.36 -26.82 -30.89
C LEU A 23 2.16 -26.01 -29.61
N THR A 24 0.92 -25.60 -29.34
CA THR A 24 0.55 -24.78 -28.19
C THR A 24 -0.21 -25.56 -27.10
N GLY A 25 -0.25 -26.89 -27.23
CA GLY A 25 -0.94 -27.78 -26.31
C GLY A 25 -0.28 -27.86 -24.93
N GLU A 26 -1.00 -28.48 -23.99
CA GLU A 26 -0.51 -28.70 -22.63
C GLU A 26 0.77 -29.55 -22.63
N GLY A 27 1.78 -29.13 -21.87
CA GLY A 27 3.11 -29.76 -21.80
C GLY A 27 4.02 -29.46 -22.98
N SER A 28 3.59 -28.63 -23.95
CA SER A 28 4.45 -28.22 -25.06
C SER A 28 5.58 -27.29 -24.59
N TYR A 29 6.66 -27.23 -25.39
CA TYR A 29 7.75 -26.26 -25.16
C TYR A 29 7.24 -24.83 -25.09
N PHE A 30 6.26 -24.50 -25.93
CA PHE A 30 5.57 -23.20 -25.90
C PHE A 30 4.93 -22.92 -24.53
N GLU A 31 4.17 -23.86 -23.97
CA GLU A 31 3.53 -23.68 -22.68
C GLU A 31 4.54 -23.51 -21.55
N LEU A 32 5.59 -24.31 -21.52
CA LEU A 32 6.64 -24.24 -20.50
C LEU A 32 7.31 -22.88 -20.45
N HIS A 33 7.45 -22.19 -21.58
CA HIS A 33 8.05 -20.86 -21.65
C HIS A 33 7.06 -19.73 -21.45
N THR A 34 5.83 -19.86 -21.93
CA THR A 34 4.83 -18.79 -21.85
C THR A 34 4.12 -18.72 -20.50
N LYS A 35 3.98 -19.84 -19.80
CA LYS A 35 3.29 -19.90 -18.51
C LYS A 35 3.97 -19.04 -17.43
N PRO A 36 5.29 -19.12 -17.19
CA PRO A 36 5.97 -18.24 -16.23
C PRO A 36 5.84 -16.76 -16.60
N VAL A 37 5.93 -16.44 -17.90
CA VAL A 37 5.78 -15.07 -18.40
C VAL A 37 4.37 -14.53 -18.12
N ALA A 38 3.34 -15.37 -18.35
CA ALA A 38 1.96 -14.99 -18.06
C ALA A 38 1.74 -14.71 -16.58
N TYR A 39 2.37 -15.45 -15.66
CA TYR A 39 2.33 -15.17 -14.23
C TYR A 39 2.93 -13.81 -13.89
N VAL A 40 4.14 -13.52 -14.38
CA VAL A 40 4.80 -12.23 -14.14
C VAL A 40 4.00 -11.06 -14.70
N LEU A 41 3.41 -11.22 -15.89
CA LEU A 41 2.54 -10.21 -16.49
C LEU A 41 1.26 -9.99 -15.67
N SER A 42 0.66 -11.05 -15.15
CA SER A 42 -0.51 -10.93 -14.26
C SER A 42 -0.18 -10.12 -13.00
N GLU A 43 0.94 -10.43 -12.35
CA GLU A 43 1.41 -9.64 -11.19
C GLU A 43 1.65 -8.17 -11.55
N PHE A 44 2.16 -7.90 -12.75
CA PHE A 44 2.37 -6.55 -13.24
C PHE A 44 1.03 -5.80 -13.42
N TYR A 45 0.01 -6.44 -13.98
CA TYR A 45 -1.32 -5.85 -14.08
C TYR A 45 -1.93 -5.54 -12.71
N HIS A 46 -1.79 -6.42 -11.73
CA HIS A 46 -2.23 -6.13 -10.35
C HIS A 46 -1.50 -4.95 -9.72
N LYS A 47 -0.19 -4.80 -9.99
CA LYS A 47 0.55 -3.62 -9.55
C LYS A 47 0.07 -2.35 -10.24
N LEU A 48 -0.29 -2.39 -11.52
CA LEU A 48 -0.89 -1.26 -12.22
C LEU A 48 -2.24 -0.85 -11.59
N ASP A 49 -3.10 -1.81 -11.28
CA ASP A 49 -4.37 -1.53 -10.60
C ASP A 49 -4.16 -0.86 -9.25
N SER A 50 -3.11 -1.22 -8.51
CA SER A 50 -2.77 -0.58 -7.24
C SER A 50 -2.25 0.85 -7.36
N GLN A 51 -1.80 1.27 -8.55
CA GLN A 51 -1.31 2.62 -8.79
C GLN A 51 -2.44 3.63 -9.09
N ILE A 52 -3.57 3.15 -9.58
CA ILE A 52 -4.71 4.02 -9.95
C ILE A 52 -5.24 4.79 -8.74
N PRO A 53 -5.56 4.15 -7.59
CA PRO A 53 -6.03 4.84 -6.40
C PRO A 53 -5.03 5.87 -5.86
N ILE A 54 -3.72 5.60 -6.01
CA ILE A 54 -2.67 6.53 -5.56
C ILE A 54 -2.71 7.86 -6.32
N SER A 55 -3.25 7.87 -7.52
CA SER A 55 -3.37 9.07 -8.35
C SER A 55 -4.49 10.02 -7.92
N PHE A 56 -5.44 9.54 -7.11
CA PHE A 56 -6.58 10.31 -6.63
C PHE A 56 -6.43 10.65 -5.15
N VAL A 57 -6.66 11.91 -4.80
CA VAL A 57 -6.52 12.40 -3.42
C VAL A 57 -7.51 11.71 -2.47
N ASP A 58 -8.71 11.41 -2.96
CA ASP A 58 -9.79 10.80 -2.17
C ASP A 58 -9.53 9.32 -1.81
N GLU A 59 -8.70 8.64 -2.63
CA GLU A 59 -8.42 7.21 -2.48
C GLU A 59 -7.03 6.91 -1.93
N THR A 60 -6.20 7.93 -1.77
CA THR A 60 -4.82 7.79 -1.30
C THR A 60 -4.65 8.23 0.15
N SER A 61 -3.54 7.86 0.77
CA SER A 61 -3.24 8.21 2.16
C SER A 61 -1.75 8.47 2.40
N GLY A 62 -1.44 9.08 3.54
CA GLY A 62 -0.08 9.27 4.02
C GLY A 62 0.79 10.11 3.09
N ILE A 63 1.97 9.59 2.74
CA ILE A 63 2.98 10.31 1.95
C ILE A 63 2.51 10.67 0.53
N TYR A 64 1.59 9.91 -0.02
CA TYR A 64 1.07 10.17 -1.38
C TYR A 64 0.15 11.39 -1.40
N ILE A 65 -0.66 11.58 -0.35
CA ILE A 65 -1.43 12.83 -0.18
C ILE A 65 -0.49 14.03 -0.07
N ASP A 66 0.59 13.90 0.72
CA ASP A 66 1.55 14.97 0.91
C ASP A 66 2.24 15.37 -0.40
N LYS A 67 2.63 14.37 -1.22
CA LYS A 67 3.19 14.61 -2.56
C LYS A 67 2.19 15.32 -3.46
N ARG A 68 0.94 14.88 -3.45
CA ARG A 68 -0.11 15.47 -4.29
C ARG A 68 -0.43 16.90 -3.84
N ALA A 69 -0.51 17.14 -2.54
CA ALA A 69 -0.72 18.48 -1.97
C ALA A 69 0.44 19.45 -2.34
N ASN A 70 1.67 18.95 -2.32
CA ASN A 70 2.84 19.75 -2.70
C ASN A 70 2.81 20.21 -4.17
N GLU A 71 2.19 19.45 -5.08
CA GLU A 71 2.00 19.88 -6.48
C GLU A 71 1.16 21.16 -6.58
N PHE A 72 0.29 21.39 -5.60
CA PHE A 72 -0.54 22.61 -5.49
C PHE A 72 0.05 23.64 -4.50
N GLY A 73 1.28 23.46 -4.04
CA GLY A 73 1.93 24.36 -3.08
C GLY A 73 1.38 24.25 -1.65
N ILE A 74 0.63 23.18 -1.34
CA ILE A 74 0.04 22.95 -0.03
C ILE A 74 0.94 22.00 0.76
N THR A 75 1.33 22.39 1.98
CA THR A 75 2.11 21.56 2.90
C THR A 75 1.30 21.17 4.11
N ARG A 76 1.53 19.96 4.61
CA ARG A 76 0.88 19.49 5.84
C ARG A 76 1.31 20.32 7.03
N LYS A 77 0.37 20.74 7.86
CA LYS A 77 0.69 21.39 9.13
C LYS A 77 1.42 20.40 10.04
N PRO A 78 2.54 20.78 10.66
CA PRO A 78 3.24 19.92 11.61
C PRO A 78 2.35 19.65 12.83
N GLY A 79 2.49 18.45 13.38
CA GLY A 79 1.84 18.12 14.65
C GLY A 79 2.49 18.88 15.80
N TYR A 80 1.70 19.29 16.75
CA TYR A 80 2.17 19.88 18.01
C TYR A 80 2.01 18.87 19.13
N LYS A 81 2.94 18.89 20.07
CA LYS A 81 2.83 18.08 21.29
C LYS A 81 1.64 18.56 22.11
N ALA A 82 0.79 17.63 22.50
CA ALA A 82 -0.28 17.93 23.45
C ALA A 82 0.31 18.25 24.84
N THR A 83 -0.26 19.23 25.50
CA THR A 83 0.09 19.57 26.88
C THR A 83 -1.17 19.45 27.73
N VAL A 84 -1.01 18.92 28.93
CA VAL A 84 -2.11 18.78 29.90
C VAL A 84 -1.63 19.22 31.28
N THR A 85 -2.51 19.81 32.04
CA THR A 85 -2.27 20.15 33.45
C THR A 85 -2.80 19.00 34.32
N LEU A 86 -1.93 18.42 35.11
CA LEU A 86 -2.28 17.38 36.08
C LEU A 86 -2.35 17.98 37.48
N THR A 87 -3.41 17.69 38.18
CA THR A 87 -3.55 18.00 39.59
C THR A 87 -3.28 16.75 40.42
N LEU A 88 -2.23 16.76 41.22
CA LEU A 88 -1.84 15.64 42.07
C LEU A 88 -2.26 15.96 43.51
N THR A 89 -2.92 15.00 44.15
CA THR A 89 -3.30 15.06 45.57
C THR A 89 -2.55 14.00 46.35
N GLY A 90 -1.98 14.33 47.48
CA GLY A 90 -1.20 13.41 48.28
C GLY A 90 -1.15 13.86 49.76
N ALA A 91 -0.50 13.03 50.61
CA ALA A 91 -0.30 13.37 52.01
C ALA A 91 0.65 14.55 52.17
N GLN A 92 0.54 15.28 53.27
CA GLN A 92 1.41 16.42 53.57
C GLN A 92 2.88 15.94 53.64
N GLY A 93 3.75 16.60 52.85
CA GLY A 93 5.16 16.26 52.77
C GLY A 93 5.53 15.29 51.62
N CYS A 94 4.58 14.88 50.78
CA CYS A 94 4.88 14.12 49.58
C CYS A 94 5.72 14.93 48.60
N PHE A 95 6.75 14.31 48.04
CA PHE A 95 7.61 14.91 47.03
C PHE A 95 7.45 14.16 45.71
N VAL A 96 7.19 14.88 44.65
CA VAL A 96 7.16 14.34 43.28
C VAL A 96 8.41 14.84 42.55
N PRO A 97 9.34 13.94 42.16
CA PRO A 97 10.56 14.32 41.45
C PRO A 97 10.24 15.01 40.14
N ALA A 98 11.11 15.95 39.73
CA ALA A 98 11.06 16.52 38.39
C ALA A 98 11.23 15.40 37.34
N SER A 99 10.52 15.52 36.22
CA SER A 99 10.53 14.52 35.14
C SER A 99 9.84 13.18 35.47
N THR A 100 9.02 13.11 36.51
CA THR A 100 8.16 11.94 36.76
C THR A 100 7.22 11.74 35.58
N ARG A 101 7.16 10.52 35.06
CA ARG A 101 6.24 10.15 33.97
C ARG A 101 4.92 9.70 34.53
N PHE A 102 3.84 10.22 33.96
CA PHE A 102 2.49 9.80 34.25
C PHE A 102 1.90 9.14 33.01
N THR A 103 1.23 8.02 33.19
CA THR A 103 0.52 7.32 32.13
C THR A 103 -0.94 7.18 32.53
N THR A 104 -1.84 7.24 31.54
CA THR A 104 -3.22 6.85 31.77
C THR A 104 -3.31 5.33 31.94
N GLY A 105 -4.34 4.84 32.64
CA GLY A 105 -4.52 3.39 32.85
C GLY A 105 -4.63 2.58 31.56
N ASP A 106 -4.86 3.26 30.43
CA ASP A 106 -4.99 2.68 29.09
C ASP A 106 -3.65 2.59 28.34
N GLY A 107 -2.53 2.96 28.99
CA GLY A 107 -1.18 2.79 28.44
C GLY A 107 -0.78 3.80 27.36
N LEU A 108 -1.51 4.91 27.22
CA LEU A 108 -1.21 6.03 26.34
C LEU A 108 -0.31 7.06 27.01
#